data_fb98dde406fe7a8a2e6f11f024925a11
#
_entry.id   fb98dde406fe7a8a2e6f11f024925a11
#
_cell.length_a   1.000
_cell.length_b   1.000
_cell.length_c   1.000
_cell.angle_alpha   90.00
_cell.angle_beta   90.00
_cell.angle_gamma   90.00
#
_symmetry.space_group_name_H-M   'P 1'
#
loop_
_entity.id
_entity.type
_entity.pdbx_description
1 polymer ?
#
loop_
_entity_poly.entity_id
_entity_poly.type
_entity_poly.pdbx_seq_one_letter_code
_entity_poly.pdbx_strand_id
1 'polypeptide(L)'
;MKTKLLSTCVFLILAFAFFSFSKAGETNNDPPKFWAWMGADASKSDAHYAEVFHKYKAGGLDAVLINTNADPELLRRLTPLATKAGLEVHAWMFTVNRPGDAIAEQHPEWYAVSRDGKSCYDDPPYVGYYKWLCPTREESKAHILKLVEQLAAVEGVSSVHLDYIRYSDIFLPIGLLPKYNLEQETELARYDFCYCDVCRAEFEKIHHKVPQELDNPAIDMEWKNFRLNRIRAVVNEAYEIVHKYGKQLTAAVFPYPEMADHMVRQRWDKWDVDMVLPMIYHGFYLEDLDWIGYATRQGVSDLKYKPTSLHTGLFIPDLDPSDLRKAIKLALDNGAKGVALFDASALTPEHLAIIREFK
;
A
#
# COMPACT_ATOMS: atom_id res chain seq x y z
N MET A 1 -48.22 70.47 31.86
CA MET A 1 -48.18 69.20 31.22
C MET A 1 -46.69 68.79 31.07
N LYS A 2 -46.25 67.84 31.86
CA LYS A 2 -44.84 67.44 31.94
C LYS A 2 -44.67 66.10 31.16
N THR A 3 -43.95 66.14 30.04
CA THR A 3 -43.60 64.95 29.22
C THR A 3 -42.32 64.34 29.80
N LYS A 4 -42.40 63.07 30.22
CA LYS A 4 -41.27 62.29 30.69
C LYS A 4 -40.59 61.63 29.47
N LEU A 5 -39.29 61.90 29.29
CA LEU A 5 -38.41 61.11 28.39
C LEU A 5 -38.01 59.83 29.11
N LEU A 6 -38.28 58.68 28.47
CA LEU A 6 -37.70 57.38 28.84
C LEU A 6 -36.38 57.21 28.07
N SER A 7 -35.30 57.09 28.81
CA SER A 7 -34.00 56.75 28.28
C SER A 7 -33.85 55.21 28.27
N THR A 8 -33.74 54.64 27.09
CA THR A 8 -33.51 53.20 26.93
C THR A 8 -31.97 52.93 26.75
N CYS A 9 -31.35 52.40 27.80
CA CYS A 9 -29.97 51.92 27.75
C CYS A 9 -29.90 50.57 26.97
N VAL A 10 -29.27 50.59 25.81
CA VAL A 10 -28.92 49.38 25.07
C VAL A 10 -27.57 48.87 25.59
N PHE A 11 -27.57 47.72 26.28
CA PHE A 11 -26.36 47.02 26.67
C PHE A 11 -25.88 46.21 25.47
N LEU A 12 -24.76 46.64 24.86
CA LEU A 12 -24.01 45.83 23.86
C LEU A 12 -23.21 44.78 24.62
N ILE A 13 -23.61 43.51 24.53
CA ILE A 13 -22.81 42.38 25.00
C ILE A 13 -21.83 42.03 23.89
N LEU A 14 -20.54 42.39 24.05
CA LEU A 14 -19.43 41.90 23.23
C LEU A 14 -19.14 40.48 23.65
N ALA A 15 -19.58 39.52 22.82
CA ALA A 15 -19.13 38.12 22.92
C ALA A 15 -17.70 38.00 22.40
N PHE A 16 -16.74 37.89 23.31
CA PHE A 16 -15.36 37.47 22.95
C PHE A 16 -15.39 36.01 22.59
N ALA A 17 -15.36 35.72 21.30
CA ALA A 17 -15.06 34.38 20.80
C ALA A 17 -13.58 34.07 21.09
N PHE A 18 -13.31 33.24 22.09
CA PHE A 18 -12.01 32.64 22.31
C PHE A 18 -11.76 31.69 21.16
N PHE A 19 -11.01 32.14 20.16
CA PHE A 19 -10.35 31.23 19.20
C PHE A 19 -9.25 30.51 19.98
N SER A 20 -9.55 29.29 20.38
CA SER A 20 -8.52 28.36 20.83
C SER A 20 -7.63 28.04 19.63
N PHE A 21 -6.47 28.66 19.57
CA PHE A 21 -5.39 28.19 18.71
C PHE A 21 -5.03 26.79 19.19
N SER A 22 -5.45 25.78 18.42
CA SER A 22 -4.96 24.43 18.55
C SER A 22 -3.44 24.47 18.36
N LYS A 23 -2.70 24.11 19.41
CA LYS A 23 -1.25 23.95 19.36
C LYS A 23 -0.92 22.93 18.25
N ALA A 24 -0.37 23.41 17.14
CA ALA A 24 0.39 22.56 16.23
C ALA A 24 1.61 22.05 17.00
N GLY A 25 1.74 20.72 17.13
CA GLY A 25 2.94 20.09 17.69
C GLY A 25 2.71 19.26 18.94
N GLU A 26 1.69 18.41 19.00
CA GLU A 26 1.81 17.20 19.83
C GLU A 26 2.73 16.24 19.08
N THR A 27 3.98 16.16 19.53
CA THR A 27 4.85 15.02 19.22
C THR A 27 4.17 13.80 19.83
N ASN A 28 3.55 13.00 18.97
CA ASN A 28 2.99 11.72 19.38
C ASN A 28 4.20 10.88 19.87
N ASN A 29 4.34 10.74 21.18
CA ASN A 29 5.45 10.05 21.85
C ASN A 29 5.23 8.52 21.87
N ASP A 30 4.35 7.99 21.04
CA ASP A 30 4.20 6.53 20.91
C ASP A 30 5.50 5.92 20.37
N PRO A 31 5.97 4.84 20.97
CA PRO A 31 7.18 4.17 20.49
C PRO A 31 6.98 3.68 19.04
N PRO A 32 8.02 3.70 18.21
CA PRO A 32 7.92 3.29 16.82
C PRO A 32 7.47 1.83 16.72
N LYS A 33 6.63 1.55 15.70
CA LYS A 33 6.13 0.21 15.43
C LYS A 33 7.04 -0.53 14.44
N PHE A 34 7.28 -1.80 14.70
CA PHE A 34 8.07 -2.68 13.85
C PHE A 34 7.21 -3.82 13.34
N TRP A 35 7.00 -3.86 12.04
CA TRP A 35 6.21 -4.86 11.35
C TRP A 35 7.11 -5.69 10.43
N ALA A 36 6.69 -6.90 10.07
CA ALA A 36 7.40 -7.68 9.06
C ALA A 36 6.42 -8.45 8.18
N TRP A 37 6.70 -8.44 6.87
CA TRP A 37 5.99 -9.29 5.91
C TRP A 37 6.47 -10.73 6.02
N MET A 38 5.54 -11.68 5.97
CA MET A 38 5.85 -13.11 5.94
C MET A 38 4.88 -13.89 5.08
N GLY A 39 5.38 -14.86 4.31
CA GLY A 39 4.54 -15.85 3.66
C GLY A 39 4.09 -16.93 4.64
N ALA A 40 2.88 -17.45 4.44
CA ALA A 40 2.37 -18.61 5.15
C ALA A 40 2.42 -19.87 4.28
N ASP A 41 2.78 -20.99 4.88
CA ASP A 41 2.77 -22.33 4.28
C ASP A 41 1.81 -23.23 5.04
N ALA A 42 0.72 -23.64 4.40
CA ALA A 42 -0.32 -24.48 5.01
C ALA A 42 0.19 -25.84 5.50
N SER A 43 1.33 -26.32 4.97
CA SER A 43 1.96 -27.58 5.36
C SER A 43 2.66 -27.53 6.72
N LYS A 44 2.99 -26.35 7.23
CA LYS A 44 3.67 -26.16 8.52
C LYS A 44 2.68 -26.33 9.68
N SER A 45 3.18 -26.92 10.78
CA SER A 45 2.37 -27.15 11.98
C SER A 45 2.12 -25.88 12.79
N ASP A 46 1.10 -25.90 13.65
CA ASP A 46 0.83 -24.83 14.62
C ASP A 46 1.96 -24.60 15.58
N ALA A 47 2.65 -25.69 16.00
CA ALA A 47 3.84 -25.60 16.87
C ALA A 47 4.97 -24.79 16.19
N HIS A 48 5.20 -25.04 14.88
CA HIS A 48 6.16 -24.27 14.11
C HIS A 48 5.83 -22.77 14.11
N TYR A 49 4.56 -22.40 13.80
CA TYR A 49 4.16 -21.00 13.78
C TYR A 49 4.19 -20.35 15.16
N ALA A 50 3.82 -21.08 16.22
CA ALA A 50 3.93 -20.56 17.59
C ALA A 50 5.38 -20.20 17.95
N GLU A 51 6.35 -21.08 17.60
CA GLU A 51 7.77 -20.79 17.79
C GLU A 51 8.25 -19.57 17.00
N VAL A 52 7.87 -19.48 15.70
CA VAL A 52 8.20 -18.35 14.82
C VAL A 52 7.65 -17.04 15.37
N PHE A 53 6.39 -17.00 15.77
CA PHE A 53 5.77 -15.79 16.31
C PHE A 53 6.39 -15.38 17.66
N HIS A 54 6.70 -16.32 18.53
CA HIS A 54 7.44 -16.03 19.77
C HIS A 54 8.82 -15.45 19.49
N LYS A 55 9.58 -16.00 18.53
CA LYS A 55 10.89 -15.46 18.10
C LYS A 55 10.75 -14.01 17.61
N TYR A 56 9.74 -13.72 16.78
CA TYR A 56 9.54 -12.38 16.24
C TYR A 56 9.16 -11.38 17.33
N LYS A 57 8.23 -11.74 18.21
CA LYS A 57 7.86 -10.89 19.36
C LYS A 57 9.03 -10.63 20.29
N ALA A 58 9.79 -11.65 20.65
CA ALA A 58 11.01 -11.52 21.45
C ALA A 58 12.08 -10.67 20.75
N GLY A 59 12.06 -10.64 19.42
CA GLY A 59 12.90 -9.80 18.58
C GLY A 59 12.49 -8.34 18.50
N GLY A 60 11.35 -7.95 19.09
CA GLY A 60 10.87 -6.58 19.13
C GLY A 60 9.84 -6.23 18.05
N LEU A 61 9.35 -7.20 17.25
CA LEU A 61 8.25 -6.95 16.32
C LEU A 61 6.93 -6.70 17.07
N ASP A 62 6.13 -5.81 16.56
CA ASP A 62 4.76 -5.52 17.05
C ASP A 62 3.72 -6.26 16.24
N ALA A 63 3.97 -6.46 14.94
CA ALA A 63 3.01 -7.05 14.03
C ALA A 63 3.67 -7.91 12.95
N VAL A 64 2.87 -8.81 12.38
CA VAL A 64 3.18 -9.58 11.18
C VAL A 64 2.12 -9.35 10.10
N LEU A 65 2.59 -9.12 8.86
CA LEU A 65 1.75 -9.06 7.69
C LEU A 65 1.81 -10.45 7.03
N ILE A 66 0.76 -11.24 7.18
CA ILE A 66 0.74 -12.65 6.80
C ILE A 66 0.09 -12.83 5.43
N ASN A 67 0.87 -13.29 4.45
CA ASN A 67 0.35 -13.67 3.14
C ASN A 67 -0.12 -15.13 3.16
N THR A 68 -1.43 -15.33 3.01
CA THR A 68 -2.07 -16.64 2.89
C THR A 68 -2.56 -16.89 1.46
N ASN A 69 -2.13 -16.10 0.46
CA ASN A 69 -2.72 -16.04 -0.88
C ASN A 69 -4.23 -15.76 -0.87
N ALA A 70 -4.66 -14.91 0.07
CA ALA A 70 -6.05 -14.59 0.36
C ALA A 70 -6.91 -15.78 0.82
N ASP A 71 -6.31 -16.85 1.37
CA ASP A 71 -7.02 -17.96 2.02
C ASP A 71 -7.43 -17.56 3.45
N PRO A 72 -8.74 -17.33 3.72
CA PRO A 72 -9.23 -16.94 5.04
C PRO A 72 -9.15 -18.08 6.05
N GLU A 73 -9.16 -19.35 5.64
CA GLU A 73 -9.07 -20.50 6.56
C GLU A 73 -7.65 -20.60 7.15
N LEU A 74 -6.62 -20.49 6.30
CA LEU A 74 -5.25 -20.46 6.78
C LEU A 74 -5.01 -19.26 7.70
N LEU A 75 -5.53 -18.08 7.33
CA LEU A 75 -5.43 -16.89 8.16
C LEU A 75 -6.14 -17.06 9.51
N ARG A 76 -7.34 -17.64 9.52
CA ARG A 76 -8.10 -17.95 10.75
C ARG A 76 -7.38 -18.92 11.67
N ARG A 77 -6.62 -19.85 11.10
CA ARG A 77 -5.76 -20.79 11.84
C ARG A 77 -4.57 -20.07 12.47
N LEU A 78 -3.91 -19.15 11.75
CA LEU A 78 -2.64 -18.53 12.20
C LEU A 78 -2.85 -17.33 13.14
N THR A 79 -3.93 -16.59 12.97
CA THR A 79 -4.21 -15.37 13.75
C THR A 79 -4.18 -15.61 15.27
N PRO A 80 -4.84 -16.64 15.85
CA PRO A 80 -4.79 -16.89 17.30
C PRO A 80 -3.37 -17.20 17.80
N LEU A 81 -2.53 -17.84 16.99
CA LEU A 81 -1.17 -18.18 17.35
C LEU A 81 -0.29 -16.93 17.47
N ALA A 82 -0.41 -16.02 16.48
CA ALA A 82 0.31 -14.75 16.48
C ALA A 82 -0.18 -13.83 17.61
N THR A 83 -1.48 -13.70 17.81
CA THR A 83 -2.07 -12.90 18.87
C THR A 83 -1.66 -13.40 20.26
N LYS A 84 -1.63 -14.73 20.47
CA LYS A 84 -1.15 -15.34 21.71
C LYS A 84 0.32 -15.02 21.99
N ALA A 85 1.14 -14.88 20.94
CA ALA A 85 2.53 -14.43 21.06
C ALA A 85 2.65 -12.92 21.35
N GLY A 86 1.55 -12.15 21.26
CA GLY A 86 1.52 -10.69 21.46
C GLY A 86 1.81 -9.89 20.21
N LEU A 87 1.59 -10.47 19.01
CA LEU A 87 1.72 -9.80 17.72
C LEU A 87 0.35 -9.38 17.18
N GLU A 88 0.27 -8.18 16.61
CA GLU A 88 -0.82 -7.77 15.75
C GLU A 88 -0.75 -8.54 14.41
N VAL A 89 -1.91 -8.84 13.81
CA VAL A 89 -1.98 -9.59 12.55
C VAL A 89 -2.61 -8.72 11.47
N HIS A 90 -1.90 -8.55 10.36
CA HIS A 90 -2.37 -7.88 9.17
C HIS A 90 -2.50 -8.90 8.04
N ALA A 91 -3.69 -9.01 7.44
CA ALA A 91 -3.96 -9.95 6.35
C ALA A 91 -3.37 -9.40 5.05
N TRP A 92 -2.17 -9.85 4.68
CA TRP A 92 -1.48 -9.41 3.47
C TRP A 92 -1.97 -10.21 2.26
N MET A 93 -2.41 -9.51 1.22
CA MET A 93 -2.83 -10.12 -0.04
C MET A 93 -2.24 -9.42 -1.26
N PHE A 94 -1.95 -10.17 -2.29
CA PHE A 94 -1.75 -9.63 -3.63
C PHE A 94 -3.12 -9.24 -4.19
N THR A 95 -3.30 -7.98 -4.56
CA THR A 95 -4.62 -7.43 -4.84
C THR A 95 -5.00 -7.56 -6.32
N VAL A 96 -4.35 -6.81 -7.18
CA VAL A 96 -4.62 -6.81 -8.63
C VAL A 96 -3.79 -7.89 -9.34
N ASN A 97 -2.58 -8.18 -8.86
CA ASN A 97 -1.81 -9.32 -9.32
C ASN A 97 -2.27 -10.60 -8.60
N ARG A 98 -2.87 -11.54 -9.32
CA ARG A 98 -3.53 -12.72 -8.74
C ARG A 98 -2.99 -14.04 -9.33
N PRO A 99 -1.70 -14.40 -9.08
CA PRO A 99 -1.18 -15.69 -9.51
C PRO A 99 -1.83 -16.83 -8.72
N GLY A 100 -2.21 -17.90 -9.43
CA GLY A 100 -2.80 -19.11 -8.82
C GLY A 100 -4.21 -18.88 -8.24
N ASP A 101 -4.92 -17.85 -8.67
CA ASP A 101 -6.32 -17.62 -8.30
C ASP A 101 -7.23 -18.50 -9.18
N ALA A 102 -7.69 -19.63 -8.62
CA ALA A 102 -8.45 -20.63 -9.35
C ALA A 102 -9.77 -20.11 -9.94
N ILE A 103 -10.34 -19.04 -9.39
CA ILE A 103 -11.53 -18.42 -9.94
C ILE A 103 -11.13 -17.54 -11.12
N ALA A 104 -10.15 -16.65 -10.94
CA ALA A 104 -9.68 -15.77 -12.00
C ALA A 104 -9.15 -16.56 -13.21
N GLU A 105 -8.47 -17.68 -12.99
CA GLU A 105 -7.96 -18.54 -14.08
C GLU A 105 -9.04 -19.14 -14.97
N GLN A 106 -10.30 -19.20 -14.51
CA GLN A 106 -11.44 -19.61 -15.33
C GLN A 106 -11.99 -18.46 -16.20
N HIS A 107 -11.46 -17.24 -16.02
CA HIS A 107 -11.90 -16.01 -16.66
C HIS A 107 -10.74 -15.27 -17.35
N PRO A 108 -10.22 -15.79 -18.48
CA PRO A 108 -9.12 -15.13 -19.22
C PRO A 108 -9.41 -13.68 -19.57
N GLU A 109 -10.68 -13.32 -19.78
CA GLU A 109 -11.14 -11.96 -20.09
C GLU A 109 -10.99 -10.98 -18.90
N TRP A 110 -10.75 -11.46 -17.68
CA TRP A 110 -10.52 -10.59 -16.52
C TRP A 110 -9.10 -10.01 -16.49
N TYR A 111 -8.17 -10.61 -17.24
CA TYR A 111 -6.77 -10.22 -17.19
C TYR A 111 -6.49 -8.94 -17.98
N ALA A 112 -5.57 -8.16 -17.46
CA ALA A 112 -5.13 -6.93 -18.08
C ALA A 112 -4.43 -7.21 -19.42
N VAL A 113 -4.65 -6.32 -20.39
CA VAL A 113 -4.08 -6.40 -21.74
C VAL A 113 -3.17 -5.20 -21.95
N SER A 114 -1.95 -5.43 -22.42
CA SER A 114 -0.98 -4.40 -22.74
C SER A 114 -1.37 -3.60 -23.99
N ARG A 115 -0.70 -2.49 -24.24
CA ARG A 115 -0.92 -1.66 -25.42
C ARG A 115 -0.61 -2.39 -26.74
N ASP A 116 0.30 -3.38 -26.73
CA ASP A 116 0.59 -4.24 -27.90
C ASP A 116 -0.33 -5.47 -28.00
N GLY A 117 -1.40 -5.54 -27.17
CA GLY A 117 -2.44 -6.56 -27.27
C GLY A 117 -2.13 -7.87 -26.54
N LYS A 118 -1.11 -7.92 -25.67
CA LYS A 118 -0.77 -9.11 -24.90
C LYS A 118 -1.51 -9.19 -23.59
N SER A 119 -2.21 -10.31 -23.35
CA SER A 119 -2.91 -10.56 -22.09
C SER A 119 -1.95 -11.06 -21.00
N CYS A 120 -2.10 -10.56 -19.79
CA CYS A 120 -1.40 -11.12 -18.63
C CYS A 120 -1.81 -12.57 -18.29
N TYR A 121 -2.89 -13.08 -18.90
CA TYR A 121 -3.28 -14.49 -18.79
C TYR A 121 -2.29 -15.40 -19.51
N ASP A 122 -2.03 -15.14 -20.80
CA ASP A 122 -1.20 -16.00 -21.66
C ASP A 122 0.26 -15.57 -21.67
N ASP A 123 0.51 -14.27 -21.64
CA ASP A 123 1.83 -13.67 -21.83
C ASP A 123 2.08 -12.60 -20.75
N PRO A 124 2.35 -13.02 -19.47
CA PRO A 124 2.60 -12.08 -18.38
C PRO A 124 3.89 -11.27 -18.61
N PRO A 125 3.90 -9.97 -18.24
CA PRO A 125 5.11 -9.16 -18.37
C PRO A 125 6.17 -9.61 -17.35
N TYR A 126 7.44 -9.55 -17.73
CA TYR A 126 8.62 -9.80 -16.89
C TYR A 126 8.74 -11.22 -16.33
N VAL A 127 7.72 -11.69 -15.59
CA VAL A 127 7.78 -12.98 -14.84
C VAL A 127 6.43 -13.70 -14.88
N GLY A 128 6.48 -15.04 -14.86
CA GLY A 128 5.29 -15.88 -15.03
C GLY A 128 4.19 -15.70 -13.98
N TYR A 129 4.52 -15.18 -12.79
CA TYR A 129 3.54 -14.91 -11.75
C TYR A 129 2.87 -13.52 -11.84
N TYR A 130 3.21 -12.70 -12.85
CA TYR A 130 2.54 -11.40 -13.09
C TYR A 130 1.20 -11.61 -13.79
N LYS A 131 0.25 -12.12 -13.06
CA LYS A 131 -1.12 -12.43 -13.49
C LYS A 131 -2.08 -11.29 -13.10
N TRP A 132 -1.88 -10.13 -13.73
CA TRP A 132 -2.60 -8.90 -13.42
C TRP A 132 -4.04 -8.95 -13.93
N LEU A 133 -5.02 -8.68 -13.06
CA LEU A 133 -6.42 -8.51 -13.40
C LEU A 133 -6.70 -7.07 -13.83
N CYS A 134 -7.77 -6.86 -14.60
CA CYS A 134 -8.23 -5.53 -15.00
C CYS A 134 -9.03 -4.87 -13.87
N PRO A 135 -8.58 -3.76 -13.28
CA PRO A 135 -9.31 -3.09 -12.19
C PRO A 135 -10.55 -2.32 -12.67
N THR A 136 -10.75 -2.19 -13.99
CA THR A 136 -11.91 -1.53 -14.60
C THR A 136 -13.07 -2.49 -14.82
N ARG A 137 -12.78 -3.78 -15.05
CA ARG A 137 -13.80 -4.80 -15.26
C ARG A 137 -14.53 -5.11 -13.95
N GLU A 138 -15.86 -4.91 -13.93
CA GLU A 138 -16.64 -5.02 -12.70
C GLU A 138 -16.58 -6.40 -12.06
N GLU A 139 -16.57 -7.49 -12.86
CA GLU A 139 -16.52 -8.86 -12.36
C GLU A 139 -15.16 -9.14 -11.66
N SER A 140 -14.06 -8.70 -12.26
CA SER A 140 -12.73 -8.85 -11.67
C SER A 140 -12.59 -7.99 -10.41
N LYS A 141 -13.09 -6.75 -10.42
CA LYS A 141 -13.12 -5.87 -9.24
C LYS A 141 -13.97 -6.48 -8.12
N ALA A 142 -15.18 -6.97 -8.43
CA ALA A 142 -16.06 -7.61 -7.45
C ALA A 142 -15.41 -8.86 -6.82
N HIS A 143 -14.68 -9.64 -7.61
CA HIS A 143 -13.90 -10.78 -7.10
C HIS A 143 -12.82 -10.34 -6.12
N ILE A 144 -12.02 -9.33 -6.47
CA ILE A 144 -10.99 -8.76 -5.58
C ILE A 144 -11.60 -8.26 -4.28
N LEU A 145 -12.70 -7.49 -4.34
CA LEU A 145 -13.36 -6.94 -3.17
C LEU A 145 -13.99 -8.02 -2.29
N LYS A 146 -14.48 -9.11 -2.87
CA LYS A 146 -14.94 -10.28 -2.12
C LYS A 146 -13.81 -10.95 -1.32
N LEU A 147 -12.61 -11.06 -1.88
CA LEU A 147 -11.45 -11.57 -1.16
C LEU A 147 -11.05 -10.63 0.00
N VAL A 148 -11.07 -9.32 -0.22
CA VAL A 148 -10.86 -8.31 0.84
C VAL A 148 -11.85 -8.50 1.97
N GLU A 149 -13.15 -8.67 1.65
CA GLU A 149 -14.20 -8.88 2.66
C GLU A 149 -13.99 -10.17 3.45
N GLN A 150 -13.64 -11.28 2.78
CA GLN A 150 -13.35 -12.56 3.43
C GLN A 150 -12.20 -12.47 4.43
N LEU A 151 -11.14 -11.73 4.10
CA LEU A 151 -10.02 -11.49 5.01
C LEU A 151 -10.41 -10.54 6.16
N ALA A 152 -11.18 -9.50 5.86
CA ALA A 152 -11.68 -8.58 6.89
C ALA A 152 -12.60 -9.27 7.89
N ALA A 153 -13.35 -10.31 7.49
CA ALA A 153 -14.24 -11.08 8.36
C ALA A 153 -13.51 -12.01 9.33
N VAL A 154 -12.19 -12.23 9.17
CA VAL A 154 -11.41 -13.09 10.09
C VAL A 154 -11.24 -12.40 11.44
N GLU A 155 -11.70 -13.03 12.51
CA GLU A 155 -11.57 -12.50 13.87
C GLU A 155 -10.07 -12.36 14.28
N GLY A 156 -9.74 -11.29 15.02
CA GLY A 156 -8.39 -11.03 15.53
C GLY A 156 -7.43 -10.39 14.50
N VAL A 157 -7.83 -10.29 13.24
CA VAL A 157 -7.07 -9.51 12.23
C VAL A 157 -7.25 -8.01 12.50
N SER A 158 -6.17 -7.25 12.51
CA SER A 158 -6.15 -5.80 12.75
C SER A 158 -6.37 -4.99 11.49
N SER A 159 -5.85 -5.45 10.36
CA SER A 159 -6.04 -4.82 9.05
C SER A 159 -6.05 -5.81 7.90
N VAL A 160 -6.61 -5.38 6.76
CA VAL A 160 -6.30 -5.97 5.46
C VAL A 160 -5.21 -5.12 4.81
N HIS A 161 -4.14 -5.77 4.35
CA HIS A 161 -2.97 -5.14 3.73
C HIS A 161 -2.93 -5.45 2.23
N LEU A 162 -3.13 -4.42 1.42
CA LEU A 162 -3.15 -4.52 -0.03
C LEU A 162 -1.73 -4.39 -0.59
N ASP A 163 -1.23 -5.43 -1.22
CA ASP A 163 -0.03 -5.38 -2.03
C ASP A 163 -0.39 -5.53 -3.51
N TYR A 164 0.49 -5.13 -4.42
CA TYR A 164 0.21 -5.10 -5.85
C TYR A 164 -1.12 -4.39 -6.20
N ILE A 165 -1.49 -3.38 -5.41
CA ILE A 165 -2.63 -2.49 -5.69
C ILE A 165 -2.18 -1.38 -6.65
N ARG A 166 -1.90 -1.76 -7.89
CA ARG A 166 -1.31 -0.94 -8.94
C ARG A 166 -1.41 -1.63 -10.30
N TYR A 167 -1.00 -0.99 -11.36
CA TYR A 167 -0.74 -1.69 -12.62
C TYR A 167 0.62 -2.40 -12.57
N SER A 168 0.88 -3.24 -13.58
CA SER A 168 2.22 -3.81 -13.80
C SER A 168 3.24 -2.69 -13.96
N ASP A 169 4.50 -3.01 -13.72
CA ASP A 169 5.59 -2.05 -13.84
C ASP A 169 5.68 -1.55 -15.29
N ILE A 170 5.40 -0.27 -15.50
CA ILE A 170 5.61 0.44 -16.78
C ILE A 170 7.10 0.72 -16.91
N PHE A 171 7.72 1.11 -15.80
CA PHE A 171 9.15 1.17 -15.63
C PHE A 171 9.57 0.30 -14.45
N LEU A 172 10.52 -0.60 -14.67
CA LEU A 172 11.17 -1.30 -13.56
C LEU A 172 12.10 -0.36 -12.79
N PRO A 173 12.30 -0.59 -11.48
CA PRO A 173 13.43 -0.02 -10.77
C PRO A 173 14.73 -0.26 -11.52
N ILE A 174 15.55 0.78 -11.67
CA ILE A 174 16.75 0.77 -12.52
C ILE A 174 17.72 -0.36 -12.18
N GLY A 175 17.85 -0.71 -10.89
CA GLY A 175 18.68 -1.83 -10.43
C GLY A 175 18.19 -3.20 -10.86
N LEU A 176 16.92 -3.33 -11.31
CA LEU A 176 16.35 -4.58 -11.79
C LEU A 176 16.45 -4.75 -13.32
N LEU A 177 16.70 -3.68 -14.09
CA LEU A 177 16.76 -3.74 -15.55
C LEU A 177 17.75 -4.81 -16.09
N PRO A 178 18.98 -4.95 -15.53
CA PRO A 178 19.93 -5.96 -16.00
C PRO A 178 19.42 -7.39 -15.89
N LYS A 179 18.61 -7.69 -14.88
CA LYS A 179 18.03 -9.03 -14.67
C LYS A 179 17.12 -9.44 -15.82
N TYR A 180 16.49 -8.47 -16.49
CA TYR A 180 15.56 -8.72 -17.61
C TYR A 180 16.16 -8.35 -18.97
N ASN A 181 17.44 -7.93 -19.01
CA ASN A 181 18.11 -7.45 -20.21
C ASN A 181 17.28 -6.35 -20.91
N LEU A 182 16.83 -5.37 -20.15
CA LEU A 182 15.95 -4.30 -20.61
C LEU A 182 16.63 -2.94 -20.59
N GLU A 183 16.27 -2.14 -21.60
CA GLU A 183 16.49 -0.70 -21.63
C GLU A 183 15.12 -0.01 -21.68
N GLN A 184 14.82 0.85 -20.72
CA GLN A 184 13.52 1.53 -20.58
C GLN A 184 13.71 3.03 -20.47
N GLU A 185 13.95 3.70 -21.58
CA GLU A 185 13.98 5.18 -21.66
C GLU A 185 12.58 5.78 -21.86
N THR A 186 11.63 4.98 -22.38
CA THR A 186 10.25 5.37 -22.66
C THR A 186 9.27 4.29 -22.23
N GLU A 187 7.98 4.64 -22.17
CA GLU A 187 6.90 3.66 -21.90
C GLU A 187 6.76 2.70 -23.08
N LEU A 188 7.28 1.48 -22.92
CA LEU A 188 7.17 0.45 -23.92
C LEU A 188 5.76 -0.15 -23.98
N ALA A 189 5.24 -0.38 -25.19
CA ALA A 189 3.87 -0.88 -25.40
C ALA A 189 3.60 -2.19 -24.66
N ARG A 190 4.61 -3.05 -24.55
CA ARG A 190 4.55 -4.34 -23.85
C ARG A 190 4.24 -4.23 -22.37
N TYR A 191 4.61 -3.14 -21.72
CA TYR A 191 4.49 -2.93 -20.27
C TYR A 191 3.46 -1.87 -19.89
N ASP A 192 2.79 -1.26 -20.87
CA ASP A 192 1.76 -0.25 -20.66
C ASP A 192 0.36 -0.90 -20.62
N PHE A 193 -0.29 -0.89 -19.46
CA PHE A 193 -1.59 -1.53 -19.15
C PHE A 193 -2.59 -0.51 -18.62
N CYS A 194 -3.94 -0.71 -18.71
CA CYS A 194 -4.66 -1.81 -19.34
C CYS A 194 -5.40 -1.28 -20.59
N TYR A 195 -5.27 -1.99 -21.69
CA TYR A 195 -5.94 -1.67 -22.97
C TYR A 195 -6.97 -2.76 -23.37
N CYS A 196 -7.53 -3.48 -22.39
CA CYS A 196 -8.61 -4.43 -22.67
C CYS A 196 -9.88 -3.72 -23.23
N ASP A 197 -10.80 -4.49 -23.76
CA ASP A 197 -12.08 -4.01 -24.31
C ASP A 197 -12.83 -3.07 -23.36
N VAL A 198 -12.95 -3.44 -22.08
CA VAL A 198 -13.66 -2.64 -21.06
C VAL A 198 -12.95 -1.32 -20.80
N CYS A 199 -11.62 -1.32 -20.63
CA CYS A 199 -10.87 -0.08 -20.40
C CYS A 199 -11.02 0.90 -21.58
N ARG A 200 -10.98 0.38 -22.81
CA ARG A 200 -11.15 1.20 -24.02
C ARG A 200 -12.55 1.78 -24.11
N ALA A 201 -13.56 0.93 -23.96
CA ALA A 201 -14.96 1.36 -24.04
C ALA A 201 -15.33 2.39 -22.96
N GLU A 202 -14.90 2.18 -21.71
CA GLU A 202 -15.18 3.11 -20.62
C GLU A 202 -14.44 4.45 -20.81
N PHE A 203 -13.20 4.43 -21.29
CA PHE A 203 -12.47 5.65 -21.59
C PHE A 203 -13.11 6.42 -22.73
N GLU A 204 -13.47 5.76 -23.85
CA GLU A 204 -14.14 6.36 -25.00
C GLU A 204 -15.48 6.97 -24.59
N LYS A 205 -16.26 6.27 -23.79
CA LYS A 205 -17.54 6.78 -23.27
C LYS A 205 -17.40 8.07 -22.47
N ILE A 206 -16.32 8.22 -21.69
CA ILE A 206 -16.10 9.38 -20.81
C ILE A 206 -15.44 10.54 -21.56
N HIS A 207 -14.46 10.25 -22.40
CA HIS A 207 -13.56 11.25 -22.99
C HIS A 207 -13.74 11.43 -24.50
N HIS A 208 -14.57 10.60 -25.15
CA HIS A 208 -14.79 10.60 -26.61
C HIS A 208 -13.47 10.42 -27.40
N LYS A 209 -12.53 9.66 -26.85
CA LYS A 209 -11.22 9.33 -27.41
C LYS A 209 -10.96 7.82 -27.31
N VAL A 210 -10.30 7.27 -28.30
CA VAL A 210 -9.85 5.86 -28.31
C VAL A 210 -8.40 5.79 -27.84
N PRO A 211 -8.06 5.07 -26.76
CA PRO A 211 -6.70 5.09 -26.19
C PRO A 211 -5.60 4.66 -27.18
N GLN A 212 -5.91 3.76 -28.13
CA GLN A 212 -4.98 3.30 -29.17
C GLN A 212 -4.70 4.35 -30.26
N GLU A 213 -5.58 5.34 -30.40
CA GLU A 213 -5.50 6.41 -31.40
C GLU A 213 -4.87 7.69 -30.85
N LEU A 214 -4.48 7.68 -29.58
CA LEU A 214 -3.77 8.80 -28.97
C LEU A 214 -2.36 8.93 -29.59
N ASP A 215 -1.97 10.13 -29.95
CA ASP A 215 -0.65 10.44 -30.51
C ASP A 215 0.48 9.94 -29.59
N ASN A 216 0.33 10.18 -28.31
CA ASN A 216 1.25 9.67 -27.27
C ASN A 216 0.49 9.33 -25.98
N PRO A 217 0.11 8.07 -25.74
CA PRO A 217 -0.63 7.66 -24.55
C PRO A 217 0.14 7.88 -23.24
N ALA A 218 1.48 7.93 -23.28
CA ALA A 218 2.32 8.11 -22.09
C ALA A 218 2.11 9.49 -21.45
N ILE A 219 1.82 10.52 -22.24
CA ILE A 219 1.66 11.91 -21.78
C ILE A 219 0.21 12.39 -21.84
N ASP A 220 -0.74 11.59 -22.36
CA ASP A 220 -2.16 11.96 -22.33
C ASP A 220 -2.68 11.89 -20.89
N MET A 221 -2.98 13.07 -20.34
CA MET A 221 -3.38 13.20 -18.93
C MET A 221 -4.76 12.62 -18.66
N GLU A 222 -5.67 12.57 -19.62
CA GLU A 222 -7.01 11.98 -19.44
C GLU A 222 -6.88 10.45 -19.34
N TRP A 223 -6.09 9.84 -20.23
CA TRP A 223 -5.81 8.40 -20.18
C TRP A 223 -5.05 8.01 -18.91
N LYS A 224 -4.06 8.80 -18.52
CA LYS A 224 -3.33 8.58 -17.27
C LYS A 224 -4.25 8.67 -16.05
N ASN A 225 -5.04 9.75 -15.94
CA ASN A 225 -5.97 9.96 -14.83
C ASN A 225 -7.10 8.92 -14.80
N PHE A 226 -7.57 8.46 -15.96
CA PHE A 226 -8.53 7.36 -16.03
C PHE A 226 -7.98 6.14 -15.30
N ARG A 227 -6.78 5.70 -15.63
CA ARG A 227 -6.12 4.52 -15.00
C ARG A 227 -5.88 4.71 -13.50
N LEU A 228 -5.35 5.84 -13.08
CA LEU A 228 -5.16 6.19 -11.66
C LEU A 228 -6.47 6.12 -10.87
N ASN A 229 -7.57 6.60 -11.45
CA ASN A 229 -8.88 6.59 -10.81
C ASN A 229 -9.47 5.17 -10.70
N ARG A 230 -9.12 4.23 -11.62
CA ARG A 230 -9.57 2.83 -11.50
C ARG A 230 -8.93 2.13 -10.32
N ILE A 231 -7.64 2.32 -10.10
CA ILE A 231 -6.97 1.80 -8.89
C ILE A 231 -7.54 2.45 -7.63
N ARG A 232 -7.70 3.79 -7.63
CA ARG A 232 -8.29 4.51 -6.50
C ARG A 232 -9.69 4.01 -6.16
N ALA A 233 -10.52 3.69 -7.14
CA ALA A 233 -11.86 3.14 -6.90
C ALA A 233 -11.81 1.81 -6.16
N VAL A 234 -10.93 0.88 -6.56
CA VAL A 234 -10.74 -0.39 -5.86
C VAL A 234 -10.32 -0.17 -4.39
N VAL A 235 -9.36 0.75 -4.16
CA VAL A 235 -8.90 1.05 -2.80
C VAL A 235 -10.01 1.65 -1.94
N ASN A 236 -10.76 2.62 -2.47
CA ASN A 236 -11.80 3.29 -1.70
C ASN A 236 -12.98 2.34 -1.39
N GLU A 237 -13.35 1.47 -2.33
CA GLU A 237 -14.36 0.43 -2.08
C GLU A 237 -13.86 -0.60 -1.04
N ALA A 238 -12.58 -0.99 -1.11
CA ALA A 238 -11.96 -1.87 -0.10
C ALA A 238 -11.93 -1.21 1.28
N TYR A 239 -11.65 0.09 1.36
CA TYR A 239 -11.68 0.88 2.61
C TYR A 239 -13.05 0.82 3.27
N GLU A 240 -14.10 1.08 2.53
CA GLU A 240 -15.47 1.01 3.03
C GLU A 240 -15.84 -0.41 3.51
N ILE A 241 -15.39 -1.44 2.80
CA ILE A 241 -15.63 -2.83 3.19
C ILE A 241 -14.92 -3.14 4.52
N VAL A 242 -13.62 -2.86 4.60
CA VAL A 242 -12.79 -3.22 5.76
C VAL A 242 -13.26 -2.47 7.02
N HIS A 243 -13.64 -1.21 6.89
CA HIS A 243 -14.17 -0.39 7.98
C HIS A 243 -15.52 -0.88 8.52
N LYS A 244 -16.36 -1.55 7.72
CA LYS A 244 -17.58 -2.22 8.22
C LYS A 244 -17.29 -3.30 9.25
N TYR A 245 -16.10 -3.90 9.19
CA TYR A 245 -15.63 -4.90 10.16
C TYR A 245 -14.84 -4.26 11.34
N GLY A 246 -14.77 -2.92 11.41
CA GLY A 246 -14.03 -2.20 12.45
C GLY A 246 -12.51 -2.36 12.33
N LYS A 247 -11.98 -2.62 11.13
CA LYS A 247 -10.57 -2.88 10.86
C LYS A 247 -9.97 -1.79 9.99
N GLN A 248 -8.63 -1.75 9.94
CA GLN A 248 -7.88 -0.80 9.12
C GLN A 248 -7.61 -1.37 7.73
N LEU A 249 -7.54 -0.48 6.73
CA LEU A 249 -6.98 -0.77 5.42
C LEU A 249 -5.56 -0.22 5.34
N THR A 250 -4.60 -1.05 4.97
CA THR A 250 -3.20 -0.65 4.77
C THR A 250 -2.73 -1.07 3.38
N ALA A 251 -1.66 -0.45 2.85
CA ALA A 251 -1.18 -0.79 1.52
C ALA A 251 0.34 -0.73 1.41
N ALA A 252 0.95 -1.73 0.73
CA ALA A 252 2.30 -1.63 0.20
C ALA A 252 2.28 -0.75 -1.06
N VAL A 253 3.16 0.24 -1.10
CA VAL A 253 3.19 1.23 -2.17
C VAL A 253 4.63 1.50 -2.63
N PHE A 254 4.79 2.09 -3.82
CA PHE A 254 6.08 2.57 -4.30
C PHE A 254 6.56 3.77 -3.47
N PRO A 255 7.87 4.10 -3.48
CA PRO A 255 8.52 4.92 -2.46
C PRO A 255 7.85 6.27 -2.14
N TYR A 256 7.44 7.02 -3.15
CA TYR A 256 6.68 8.27 -2.99
C TYR A 256 5.77 8.51 -4.21
N PRO A 257 4.71 9.35 -4.07
CA PRO A 257 3.62 9.42 -5.05
C PRO A 257 4.03 9.73 -6.48
N GLU A 258 5.02 10.60 -6.72
CA GLU A 258 5.47 10.97 -8.06
C GLU A 258 6.17 9.79 -8.75
N MET A 259 7.03 9.09 -8.02
CA MET A 259 7.70 7.88 -8.52
C MET A 259 6.68 6.76 -8.76
N ALA A 260 5.77 6.55 -7.82
CA ALA A 260 4.72 5.54 -7.91
C ALA A 260 3.77 5.80 -9.09
N ASP A 261 3.40 7.06 -9.34
CA ASP A 261 2.61 7.46 -10.51
C ASP A 261 3.34 7.16 -11.81
N HIS A 262 4.60 7.52 -11.90
CA HIS A 262 5.42 7.31 -13.09
C HIS A 262 5.62 5.83 -13.39
N MET A 263 6.03 5.05 -12.39
CA MET A 263 6.47 3.68 -12.60
C MET A 263 5.32 2.67 -12.70
N VAL A 264 4.22 2.88 -11.94
CA VAL A 264 3.17 1.85 -11.76
C VAL A 264 1.75 2.40 -11.72
N ARG A 265 1.53 3.65 -12.10
CA ARG A 265 0.23 4.34 -12.02
C ARG A 265 -0.42 4.24 -10.64
N GLN A 266 0.34 4.62 -9.61
CA GLN A 266 -0.08 4.55 -8.22
C GLN A 266 0.04 5.94 -7.56
N ARG A 267 -1.12 6.58 -7.25
CA ARG A 267 -1.20 7.87 -6.57
C ARG A 267 -1.81 7.67 -5.19
N TRP A 268 -1.06 7.00 -4.31
CA TRP A 268 -1.51 6.62 -2.99
C TRP A 268 -1.77 7.81 -2.05
N ASP A 269 -1.22 8.98 -2.33
CA ASP A 269 -1.54 10.25 -1.67
C ASP A 269 -3.01 10.69 -1.88
N LYS A 270 -3.72 10.10 -2.84
CA LYS A 270 -5.13 10.39 -3.15
C LYS A 270 -6.11 9.30 -2.66
N TRP A 271 -5.63 8.27 -2.01
CA TRP A 271 -6.45 7.15 -1.57
C TRP A 271 -7.06 7.36 -0.20
N ASP A 272 -8.18 6.69 0.07
CA ASP A 272 -8.71 6.49 1.41
C ASP A 272 -8.08 5.20 1.96
N VAL A 273 -7.12 5.38 2.86
CA VAL A 273 -6.31 4.30 3.46
C VAL A 273 -5.79 4.78 4.80
N ASP A 274 -5.76 3.89 5.81
CA ASP A 274 -5.34 4.26 7.17
C ASP A 274 -3.82 4.36 7.29
N MET A 275 -3.10 3.51 6.53
CA MET A 275 -1.65 3.48 6.56
C MET A 275 -1.08 3.01 5.24
N VAL A 276 0.03 3.61 4.83
CA VAL A 276 0.83 3.16 3.70
C VAL A 276 2.21 2.67 4.16
N LEU A 277 2.71 1.63 3.48
CA LEU A 277 4.02 1.05 3.70
C LEU A 277 4.84 1.20 2.41
N PRO A 278 5.46 2.37 2.16
CA PRO A 278 6.29 2.56 0.98
C PRO A 278 7.49 1.61 0.98
N MET A 279 7.65 0.85 -0.10
CA MET A 279 8.75 -0.08 -0.33
C MET A 279 10.02 0.69 -0.74
N ILE A 280 10.70 1.30 0.25
CA ILE A 280 11.90 2.12 0.03
C ILE A 280 13.13 1.19 0.00
N TYR A 281 13.17 0.32 -1.01
CA TYR A 281 14.22 -0.67 -1.23
C TYR A 281 15.35 -0.04 -2.04
N HIS A 282 16.20 0.73 -1.35
CA HIS A 282 17.22 1.62 -1.94
C HIS A 282 18.08 0.94 -3.02
N GLY A 283 18.51 -0.31 -2.80
CA GLY A 283 19.31 -1.07 -3.76
C GLY A 283 18.61 -1.31 -5.11
N PHE A 284 17.26 -1.42 -5.13
CA PHE A 284 16.50 -1.57 -6.37
C PHE A 284 16.57 -0.33 -7.26
N TYR A 285 16.81 0.84 -6.65
CA TYR A 285 16.90 2.12 -7.35
C TYR A 285 18.36 2.59 -7.53
N LEU A 286 19.34 1.77 -7.12
CA LEU A 286 20.78 2.10 -7.11
C LEU A 286 21.08 3.34 -6.26
N GLU A 287 20.30 3.56 -5.22
CA GLU A 287 20.45 4.67 -4.30
C GLU A 287 21.21 4.24 -3.04
N ASP A 288 21.77 5.22 -2.32
CA ASP A 288 22.43 4.98 -1.03
C ASP A 288 21.42 4.94 0.14
N LEU A 289 21.92 4.63 1.34
CA LEU A 289 21.07 4.56 2.53
C LEU A 289 20.40 5.90 2.89
N ASP A 290 21.02 7.04 2.56
CA ASP A 290 20.48 8.36 2.90
C ASP A 290 19.20 8.66 2.10
N TRP A 291 19.07 8.04 0.92
CA TRP A 291 17.84 8.11 0.13
C TRP A 291 16.61 7.56 0.87
N ILE A 292 16.76 6.61 1.82
CA ILE A 292 15.67 6.12 2.66
C ILE A 292 15.03 7.28 3.43
N GLY A 293 15.86 8.16 4.01
CA GLY A 293 15.36 9.35 4.68
C GLY A 293 14.68 10.34 3.74
N TYR A 294 15.26 10.55 2.56
CA TYR A 294 14.67 11.43 1.53
C TYR A 294 13.29 10.92 1.10
N ALA A 295 13.19 9.66 0.67
CA ALA A 295 11.93 9.08 0.18
C ALA A 295 10.85 9.02 1.28
N THR A 296 11.23 8.69 2.54
CA THR A 296 10.33 8.74 3.68
C THR A 296 9.76 10.14 3.90
N ARG A 297 10.62 11.17 3.93
CA ARG A 297 10.22 12.57 4.12
C ARG A 297 9.29 13.04 3.00
N GLN A 298 9.54 12.65 1.76
CA GLN A 298 8.68 12.96 0.63
C GLN A 298 7.27 12.39 0.86
N GLY A 299 7.17 11.09 1.15
CA GLY A 299 5.88 10.45 1.41
C GLY A 299 5.14 11.06 2.60
N VAL A 300 5.82 11.35 3.71
CA VAL A 300 5.22 12.03 4.88
C VAL A 300 4.71 13.42 4.52
N SER A 301 5.47 14.18 3.71
CA SER A 301 5.06 15.50 3.25
C SER A 301 3.80 15.46 2.39
N ASP A 302 3.66 14.46 1.53
CA ASP A 302 2.49 14.29 0.65
C ASP A 302 1.22 13.91 1.43
N LEU A 303 1.39 13.29 2.59
CA LEU A 303 0.29 12.90 3.49
C LEU A 303 -0.06 13.97 4.55
N LYS A 304 0.63 15.09 4.61
CA LYS A 304 0.51 16.08 5.73
C LYS A 304 -0.92 16.57 6.03
N TYR A 305 -1.84 16.47 5.08
CA TYR A 305 -3.24 16.87 5.22
C TYR A 305 -4.20 15.68 5.29
N LYS A 306 -3.68 14.47 5.46
CA LYS A 306 -4.45 13.24 5.58
C LYS A 306 -4.24 12.58 6.94
N PRO A 307 -5.23 11.84 7.44
CA PRO A 307 -5.04 11.03 8.66
C PRO A 307 -4.16 9.80 8.42
N THR A 308 -3.83 9.50 7.17
CA THR A 308 -3.03 8.35 6.75
C THR A 308 -1.62 8.41 7.36
N SER A 309 -1.23 7.36 8.06
CA SER A 309 0.13 7.21 8.60
C SER A 309 1.06 6.48 7.62
N LEU A 310 2.37 6.56 7.86
CA LEU A 310 3.40 5.95 7.04
C LEU A 310 4.36 5.12 7.88
N HIS A 311 4.55 3.84 7.48
CA HIS A 311 5.64 2.99 7.96
C HIS A 311 6.61 2.73 6.80
N THR A 312 7.89 3.05 6.98
CA THR A 312 8.89 2.85 5.92
C THR A 312 9.18 1.37 5.71
N GLY A 313 8.95 0.87 4.49
CA GLY A 313 9.30 -0.49 4.08
C GLY A 313 10.79 -0.60 3.75
N LEU A 314 11.48 -1.56 4.37
CA LEU A 314 12.91 -1.82 4.18
C LEU A 314 13.14 -3.24 3.65
N PHE A 315 14.09 -3.39 2.72
CA PHE A 315 14.47 -4.67 2.14
C PHE A 315 15.66 -5.26 2.89
N ILE A 316 15.41 -6.25 3.74
CA ILE A 316 16.40 -6.82 4.67
C ILE A 316 17.60 -7.47 3.97
N PRO A 317 17.46 -8.17 2.83
CA PRO A 317 18.62 -8.78 2.17
C PRO A 317 19.72 -7.80 1.75
N ASP A 318 19.42 -6.50 1.60
CA ASP A 318 20.37 -5.45 1.23
C ASP A 318 20.92 -4.67 2.45
N LEU A 319 20.56 -5.07 3.67
CA LEU A 319 20.92 -4.36 4.90
C LEU A 319 21.63 -5.29 5.87
N ASP A 320 22.90 -5.05 6.12
CA ASP A 320 23.54 -5.65 7.28
C ASP A 320 23.02 -5.02 8.60
N PRO A 321 23.34 -5.57 9.79
CA PRO A 321 22.81 -5.02 11.04
C PRO A 321 23.19 -3.54 11.29
N SER A 322 24.35 -3.07 10.83
CA SER A 322 24.75 -1.66 10.97
C SER A 322 23.96 -0.75 10.06
N ASP A 323 23.73 -1.19 8.82
CA ASP A 323 22.93 -0.50 7.82
C ASP A 323 21.44 -0.48 8.22
N LEU A 324 20.92 -1.59 8.77
CA LEU A 324 19.57 -1.62 9.32
C LEU A 324 19.37 -0.56 10.42
N ARG A 325 20.33 -0.43 11.36
CA ARG A 325 20.28 0.61 12.40
C ARG A 325 20.20 2.02 11.78
N LYS A 326 21.07 2.31 10.79
CA LYS A 326 21.06 3.59 10.08
C LYS A 326 19.73 3.81 9.33
N ALA A 327 19.23 2.79 8.60
CA ALA A 327 17.98 2.85 7.84
C ALA A 327 16.77 3.13 8.74
N ILE A 328 16.65 2.43 9.89
CA ILE A 328 15.59 2.68 10.88
C ILE A 328 15.66 4.13 11.37
N LYS A 329 16.85 4.59 11.77
CA LYS A 329 17.03 5.95 12.24
C LYS A 329 16.63 6.99 11.16
N LEU A 330 17.07 6.79 9.93
CA LEU A 330 16.70 7.67 8.80
C LEU A 330 15.18 7.70 8.59
N ALA A 331 14.49 6.57 8.63
CA ALA A 331 13.04 6.50 8.50
C ALA A 331 12.33 7.29 9.62
N LEU A 332 12.68 7.02 10.87
CA LEU A 332 12.04 7.65 12.03
C LEU A 332 12.33 9.15 12.13
N ASP A 333 13.58 9.59 11.92
CA ASP A 333 13.98 10.99 11.92
C ASP A 333 13.28 11.81 10.80
N ASN A 334 12.79 11.14 9.76
CA ASN A 334 12.06 11.77 8.65
C ASN A 334 10.53 11.56 8.72
N GLY A 335 10.01 11.17 9.89
CA GLY A 335 8.59 11.23 10.23
C GLY A 335 7.79 9.96 10.05
N ALA A 336 8.42 8.82 9.72
CA ALA A 336 7.75 7.52 9.74
C ALA A 336 7.26 7.20 11.17
N LYS A 337 6.07 6.60 11.30
CA LYS A 337 5.53 6.12 12.58
C LYS A 337 6.06 4.74 12.97
N GLY A 338 6.75 4.09 12.05
CA GLY A 338 7.34 2.77 12.22
C GLY A 338 8.05 2.30 10.98
N VAL A 339 8.47 1.05 11.02
CA VAL A 339 9.21 0.39 9.94
C VAL A 339 8.58 -0.97 9.66
N ALA A 340 8.47 -1.33 8.38
CA ALA A 340 8.05 -2.65 7.93
C ALA A 340 9.21 -3.34 7.19
N LEU A 341 9.48 -4.59 7.53
CA LEU A 341 10.69 -5.32 7.12
C LEU A 341 10.34 -6.41 6.11
N PHE A 342 10.87 -6.35 4.92
CA PHE A 342 10.67 -7.36 3.88
C PHE A 342 11.95 -8.19 3.70
N ASP A 343 11.91 -9.49 3.99
CA ASP A 343 10.85 -10.16 4.72
C ASP A 343 11.38 -10.75 6.03
N ALA A 344 10.45 -11.23 6.83
CA ALA A 344 10.75 -11.80 8.16
C ALA A 344 11.69 -13.01 8.11
N SER A 345 11.75 -13.78 7.00
CA SER A 345 12.63 -14.93 6.85
C SER A 345 14.12 -14.54 6.77
N ALA A 346 14.40 -13.31 6.32
CA ALA A 346 15.76 -12.77 6.23
C ALA A 346 16.28 -12.15 7.54
N LEU A 347 15.44 -12.05 8.58
CA LEU A 347 15.81 -11.47 9.87
C LEU A 347 16.73 -12.42 10.67
N THR A 348 17.97 -12.04 10.83
CA THR A 348 18.94 -12.73 11.70
C THR A 348 18.77 -12.34 13.16
N PRO A 349 19.37 -13.06 14.14
CA PRO A 349 19.40 -12.66 15.55
C PRO A 349 19.99 -11.26 15.78
N GLU A 350 20.97 -10.86 14.97
CA GLU A 350 21.62 -9.56 15.01
C GLU A 350 20.66 -8.46 14.55
N HIS A 351 19.91 -8.66 13.45
CA HIS A 351 18.85 -7.75 13.01
C HIS A 351 17.80 -7.55 14.11
N LEU A 352 17.35 -8.65 14.74
CA LEU A 352 16.39 -8.58 15.85
C LEU A 352 16.97 -7.86 17.09
N ALA A 353 18.29 -7.96 17.32
CA ALA A 353 18.94 -7.20 18.39
C ALA A 353 18.89 -5.69 18.11
N ILE A 354 19.12 -5.28 16.84
CA ILE A 354 19.02 -3.88 16.44
C ILE A 354 17.58 -3.34 16.62
N ILE A 355 16.56 -4.09 16.22
CA ILE A 355 15.16 -3.67 16.40
C ILE A 355 14.86 -3.37 17.87
N ARG A 356 15.36 -4.18 18.81
CA ARG A 356 15.17 -3.97 20.24
C ARG A 356 15.81 -2.69 20.79
N GLU A 357 16.83 -2.15 20.13
CA GLU A 357 17.46 -0.88 20.55
C GLU A 357 16.52 0.33 20.40
N PHE A 358 15.46 0.19 19.56
CA PHE A 358 14.47 1.24 19.31
C PHE A 358 13.17 1.06 20.12
N LYS A 359 13.12 0.06 21.02
CA LYS A 359 11.99 -0.21 21.92
C LYS A 359 12.29 0.32 23.32
#